data_8d1c61f9568276e5d38171154968dce0
#
_entry.id   8d1c61f9568276e5d38171154968dce0
#
_cell.length_a   1.000
_cell.length_b   1.000
_cell.length_c   1.000
_cell.angle_alpha   90.00
_cell.angle_beta   90.00
_cell.angle_gamma   90.00
#
_symmetry.space_group_name_H-M   'P 1'
#
loop_
_entity.id
_entity.type
_entity.pdbx_description
1 polymer ?
#
loop_
_entity_poly.entity_id
_entity_poly.type
_entity_poly.pdbx_seq_one_letter_code
_entity_poly.pdbx_strand_id
1 'polypeptide(L)'
;MYSHQTGVAKEYQSKGVGYLLKQKQKEISTTRGFDLIAWTYDPIISRNAHFNVAKLGVVTRTYKANYYGPMDDSINAGWETDRVVAEWWIKDKAVEEARRSLRLVGDSHQAIQVDTANTHTRILGYNIDLNARKVLVEIPRDIVELKARNPEEALKWRLFTREVFKAYFAAGYTAVDLVYIDGRPNYVLSRVAIPQNVFT
;
A
#
# COMPACT_ATOMS: atom_id res chain seq x y z
N MET A 1 5.08 12.78 13.52
CA MET A 1 4.78 13.90 12.58
C MET A 1 3.80 13.43 11.51
N TYR A 2 2.82 14.25 11.09
CA TYR A 2 1.94 13.94 9.97
C TYR A 2 2.39 14.72 8.72
N SER A 3 2.60 14.02 7.60
CA SER A 3 3.02 14.58 6.31
C SER A 3 1.78 14.73 5.41
N HIS A 4 1.26 15.95 5.26
CA HIS A 4 -0.02 16.15 4.58
C HIS A 4 0.05 15.84 3.08
N GLN A 5 1.00 16.45 2.36
CA GLN A 5 1.11 16.31 0.91
C GLN A 5 2.55 16.41 0.42
N THR A 6 2.88 15.62 -0.60
CA THR A 6 4.15 15.74 -1.34
C THR A 6 3.81 15.68 -2.84
N GLY A 7 4.11 16.75 -3.56
CA GLY A 7 3.92 16.86 -5.01
C GLY A 7 5.24 17.08 -5.73
N VAL A 8 5.35 16.54 -6.94
CA VAL A 8 6.48 16.77 -7.87
C VAL A 8 5.89 17.21 -9.20
N ALA A 9 6.35 18.35 -9.70
CA ALA A 9 5.93 18.87 -11.00
C ALA A 9 6.18 17.83 -12.12
N LYS A 10 5.31 17.80 -13.12
CA LYS A 10 5.23 16.71 -14.12
C LYS A 10 6.58 16.47 -14.82
N GLU A 11 7.30 17.51 -15.15
CA GLU A 11 8.61 17.48 -15.81
C GLU A 11 9.74 16.89 -14.94
N TYR A 12 9.55 16.83 -13.61
CA TYR A 12 10.52 16.26 -12.66
C TYR A 12 10.09 14.90 -12.11
N GLN A 13 8.93 14.38 -12.50
CA GLN A 13 8.49 13.05 -12.10
C GLN A 13 9.38 11.95 -12.68
N SER A 14 9.40 10.78 -12.02
CA SER A 14 10.22 9.63 -12.39
C SER A 14 11.75 9.84 -12.39
N LYS A 15 12.23 11.02 -11.94
CA LYS A 15 13.66 11.37 -11.80
C LYS A 15 14.19 11.24 -10.36
N GLY A 16 13.47 10.58 -9.48
CA GLY A 16 13.90 10.38 -8.08
C GLY A 16 13.59 11.56 -7.14
N VAL A 17 13.07 12.69 -7.63
CA VAL A 17 12.85 13.91 -6.83
C VAL A 17 11.93 13.63 -5.63
N GLY A 18 10.85 12.88 -5.80
CA GLY A 18 9.96 12.51 -4.68
C GLY A 18 10.67 11.74 -3.57
N TYR A 19 11.61 10.87 -3.93
CA TYR A 19 12.43 10.15 -2.96
C TYR A 19 13.35 11.09 -2.19
N LEU A 20 14.04 12.01 -2.87
CA LEU A 20 14.93 13.00 -2.25
C LEU A 20 14.16 13.90 -1.28
N LEU A 21 12.95 14.35 -1.66
CA LEU A 21 12.09 15.14 -0.78
C LEU A 21 11.73 14.38 0.50
N LYS A 22 11.39 13.09 0.38
CA LYS A 22 11.11 12.23 1.55
C LYS A 22 12.35 12.00 2.41
N GLN A 23 13.53 11.79 1.83
CA GLN A 23 14.76 11.65 2.59
C GLN A 23 15.09 12.96 3.36
N LYS A 24 14.90 14.12 2.73
CA LYS A 24 15.08 15.40 3.42
C LYS A 24 14.04 15.61 4.54
N GLN A 25 12.81 15.19 4.32
CA GLN A 25 11.78 15.17 5.36
C GLN A 25 12.18 14.26 6.54
N LYS A 26 12.73 13.07 6.25
CA LYS A 26 13.25 12.15 7.28
C LYS A 26 14.34 12.81 8.12
N GLU A 27 15.33 13.41 7.48
CA GLU A 27 16.44 14.12 8.15
C GLU A 27 15.91 15.20 9.10
N ILE A 28 15.07 16.12 8.61
CA ILE A 28 14.48 17.21 9.41
C ILE A 28 13.62 16.64 10.55
N SER A 29 12.86 15.58 10.32
CA SER A 29 12.02 14.99 11.36
C SER A 29 12.87 14.32 12.45
N THR A 30 13.97 13.68 12.07
CA THR A 30 14.90 13.05 13.00
C THR A 30 15.56 14.09 13.90
N THR A 31 16.01 15.23 13.35
CA THR A 31 16.61 16.32 14.14
C THR A 31 15.61 17.01 15.08
N ARG A 32 14.32 16.95 14.75
CA ARG A 32 13.22 17.46 15.61
C ARG A 32 12.71 16.45 16.64
N GLY A 33 13.34 15.28 16.75
CA GLY A 33 13.01 14.27 17.75
C GLY A 33 11.86 13.34 17.38
N PHE A 34 11.31 13.41 16.16
CA PHE A 34 10.24 12.48 15.74
C PHE A 34 10.80 11.10 15.44
N ASP A 35 10.04 10.07 15.80
CA ASP A 35 10.34 8.65 15.49
C ASP A 35 9.47 8.11 14.36
N LEU A 36 8.31 8.72 14.13
CA LEU A 36 7.32 8.31 13.15
C LEU A 36 6.90 9.48 12.25
N ILE A 37 6.91 9.27 10.94
CA ILE A 37 6.25 10.12 9.96
C ILE A 37 5.07 9.33 9.38
N ALA A 38 3.86 9.91 9.43
CA ALA A 38 2.66 9.28 8.89
C ALA A 38 1.98 10.14 7.81
N TRP A 39 1.32 9.50 6.86
CA TRP A 39 0.46 10.10 5.85
C TRP A 39 -0.52 9.05 5.32
N THR A 40 -1.38 9.43 4.38
CA THR A 40 -2.28 8.47 3.72
C THR A 40 -1.99 8.38 2.22
N TYR A 41 -2.25 7.19 1.64
CA TYR A 41 -2.19 6.99 0.19
C TYR A 41 -3.24 5.96 -0.24
N ASP A 42 -3.61 5.98 -1.52
CA ASP A 42 -4.51 4.99 -2.10
C ASP A 42 -3.78 3.66 -2.31
N PRO A 43 -4.21 2.57 -1.64
CA PRO A 43 -3.50 1.29 -1.64
C PRO A 43 -3.49 0.57 -3.00
N ILE A 44 -4.46 0.82 -3.89
CA ILE A 44 -4.52 0.12 -5.18
C ILE A 44 -3.85 0.87 -6.33
N ILE A 45 -3.31 2.06 -6.08
CA ILE A 45 -2.43 2.73 -7.03
C ILE A 45 -1.02 2.15 -6.88
N SER A 46 -0.66 1.21 -7.76
CA SER A 46 0.58 0.41 -7.67
C SER A 46 1.85 1.25 -7.56
N ARG A 47 1.92 2.38 -8.28
CA ARG A 47 3.03 3.33 -8.21
C ARG A 47 3.20 3.93 -6.81
N ASN A 48 2.08 4.27 -6.14
CA ASN A 48 2.10 4.79 -4.78
C ASN A 48 2.48 3.70 -3.79
N ALA A 49 1.91 2.52 -3.94
CA ALA A 49 2.24 1.34 -3.14
C ALA A 49 3.73 1.01 -3.22
N HIS A 50 4.29 0.93 -4.42
CA HIS A 50 5.72 0.68 -4.64
C HIS A 50 6.59 1.76 -3.99
N PHE A 51 6.26 3.03 -4.20
CA PHE A 51 7.03 4.12 -3.64
C PHE A 51 7.03 4.11 -2.11
N ASN A 52 5.87 3.94 -1.50
CA ASN A 52 5.73 3.97 -0.05
C ASN A 52 6.32 2.70 0.60
N VAL A 53 5.88 1.53 0.19
CA VAL A 53 6.20 0.28 0.89
C VAL A 53 7.56 -0.26 0.45
N ALA A 54 7.80 -0.45 -0.85
CA ALA A 54 9.05 -1.05 -1.32
C ALA A 54 10.24 -0.09 -1.23
N LYS A 55 10.07 1.19 -1.67
CA LYS A 55 11.17 2.16 -1.72
C LYS A 55 11.47 2.85 -0.39
N LEU A 56 10.43 3.43 0.27
CA LEU A 56 10.63 4.17 1.52
C LEU A 56 10.69 3.26 2.75
N GLY A 57 10.14 2.07 2.66
CA GLY A 57 10.10 1.16 3.79
C GLY A 57 8.97 1.47 4.78
N VAL A 58 7.90 2.06 4.31
CA VAL A 58 6.68 2.29 5.08
C VAL A 58 5.99 0.97 5.37
N VAL A 59 5.40 0.85 6.54
CA VAL A 59 4.44 -0.21 6.86
C VAL A 59 3.03 0.36 6.91
N THR A 60 2.00 -0.48 6.75
CA THR A 60 0.61 -0.05 6.86
C THR A 60 -0.25 -1.15 7.47
N ARG A 61 -1.13 -0.78 8.42
CA ARG A 61 -2.04 -1.67 9.14
C ARG A 61 -3.39 -1.02 9.45
N THR A 62 -3.63 0.16 8.91
CA THR A 62 -4.88 0.92 9.11
C THR A 62 -5.49 1.27 7.77
N TYR A 63 -6.71 0.82 7.53
CA TYR A 63 -7.50 1.11 6.33
C TYR A 63 -8.62 2.10 6.65
N LYS A 64 -8.78 3.12 5.83
CA LYS A 64 -9.83 4.13 5.95
C LYS A 64 -10.64 4.13 4.64
N ALA A 65 -11.85 3.57 4.68
CA ALA A 65 -12.76 3.62 3.53
C ALA A 65 -13.30 5.04 3.36
N ASN A 66 -13.38 5.50 2.13
CA ASN A 66 -13.94 6.81 1.73
C ASN A 66 -13.44 7.99 2.58
N TYR A 67 -12.14 8.04 2.84
CA TYR A 67 -11.51 8.92 3.84
C TYR A 67 -11.72 10.42 3.59
N TYR A 68 -11.73 10.83 2.31
CA TYR A 68 -11.92 12.25 1.93
C TYR A 68 -13.30 12.54 1.39
N GLY A 69 -14.20 11.52 1.31
CA GLY A 69 -15.48 11.68 0.63
C GLY A 69 -15.32 11.80 -0.90
N PRO A 70 -16.34 12.31 -1.61
CA PRO A 70 -16.28 12.52 -3.05
C PRO A 70 -15.17 13.51 -3.43
N MET A 71 -14.40 13.17 -4.45
CA MET A 71 -13.36 14.03 -5.03
C MET A 71 -13.52 14.07 -6.55
N ASP A 72 -13.32 15.25 -7.15
CA ASP A 72 -13.49 15.48 -8.60
C ASP A 72 -12.18 15.44 -9.39
N ASP A 73 -11.09 14.93 -8.78
CA ASP A 73 -9.83 14.75 -9.53
C ASP A 73 -9.88 13.55 -10.48
N SER A 74 -8.98 13.51 -11.44
CA SER A 74 -8.94 12.50 -12.52
C SER A 74 -8.81 11.05 -12.04
N ILE A 75 -8.33 10.83 -10.82
CA ILE A 75 -8.11 9.49 -10.24
C ILE A 75 -9.33 9.05 -9.45
N ASN A 76 -9.88 9.95 -8.62
CA ASN A 76 -10.91 9.62 -7.64
C ASN A 76 -12.35 9.90 -8.14
N ALA A 77 -12.53 10.70 -9.20
CA ALA A 77 -13.87 11.06 -9.70
C ALA A 77 -14.78 9.83 -9.86
N GLY A 78 -15.95 9.87 -9.21
CA GLY A 78 -16.94 8.80 -9.21
C GLY A 78 -16.59 7.57 -8.36
N TRP A 79 -15.54 7.63 -7.52
CA TRP A 79 -15.13 6.56 -6.61
C TRP A 79 -15.00 7.03 -5.18
N GLU A 80 -15.17 6.09 -4.25
CA GLU A 80 -14.82 6.31 -2.85
C GLU A 80 -13.30 6.42 -2.68
N THR A 81 -12.89 7.38 -1.84
CA THR A 81 -11.49 7.73 -1.63
C THR A 81 -10.86 6.89 -0.53
N ASP A 82 -10.66 5.60 -0.81
CA ASP A 82 -10.01 4.70 0.13
C ASP A 82 -8.55 5.06 0.36
N ARG A 83 -8.11 4.97 1.60
CA ARG A 83 -6.73 5.26 2.00
C ARG A 83 -6.24 4.21 3.00
N VAL A 84 -4.93 3.96 2.96
CA VAL A 84 -4.23 3.32 4.07
C VAL A 84 -3.29 4.32 4.73
N VAL A 85 -3.07 4.15 6.03
CA VAL A 85 -2.13 4.98 6.78
C VAL A 85 -0.73 4.43 6.56
N ALA A 86 0.13 5.24 5.98
CA ALA A 86 1.57 5.00 5.87
C ALA A 86 2.24 5.31 7.20
N GLU A 87 2.95 4.36 7.78
CA GLU A 87 3.75 4.51 9.00
C GLU A 87 5.23 4.36 8.64
N TRP A 88 5.96 5.46 8.62
CA TRP A 88 7.40 5.46 8.39
C TRP A 88 8.16 5.62 9.70
N TRP A 89 8.57 4.50 10.28
CA TRP A 89 9.34 4.40 11.51
C TRP A 89 10.81 4.72 11.24
N ILE A 90 11.18 6.01 11.35
CA ILE A 90 12.45 6.53 10.82
C ILE A 90 13.67 6.23 11.68
N LYS A 91 13.47 5.83 12.95
CA LYS A 91 14.53 5.47 13.90
C LYS A 91 14.46 3.99 14.35
N ASP A 92 13.37 3.28 14.08
CA ASP A 92 13.15 1.94 14.60
C ASP A 92 13.80 0.89 13.71
N LYS A 93 14.97 0.40 14.17
CA LYS A 93 15.71 -0.67 13.48
C LYS A 93 14.97 -2.02 13.51
N ALA A 94 14.17 -2.30 14.55
CA ALA A 94 13.45 -3.55 14.65
C ALA A 94 12.36 -3.66 13.58
N VAL A 95 11.68 -2.57 13.26
CA VAL A 95 10.73 -2.52 12.13
C VAL A 95 11.44 -2.76 10.80
N GLU A 96 12.62 -2.19 10.60
CA GLU A 96 13.41 -2.39 9.38
C GLU A 96 13.92 -3.84 9.26
N GLU A 97 14.39 -4.42 10.34
CA GLU A 97 14.85 -5.82 10.38
C GLU A 97 13.70 -6.80 10.14
N ALA A 98 12.54 -6.59 10.79
CA ALA A 98 11.34 -7.39 10.57
C ALA A 98 10.91 -7.36 9.09
N ARG A 99 10.93 -6.20 8.46
CA ARG A 99 10.66 -6.07 7.02
C ARG A 99 11.65 -6.85 6.16
N ARG A 100 12.94 -6.73 6.44
CA ARG A 100 13.99 -7.42 5.68
C ARG A 100 13.85 -8.95 5.76
N SER A 101 13.51 -9.49 6.94
CA SER A 101 13.33 -10.93 7.15
C SER A 101 12.13 -11.52 6.38
N LEU A 102 11.18 -10.68 5.98
CA LEU A 102 9.94 -11.08 5.32
C LEU A 102 9.94 -10.90 3.79
N ARG A 103 11.00 -10.33 3.21
CA ARG A 103 11.10 -10.07 1.77
C ARG A 103 11.05 -11.33 0.89
N LEU A 104 11.46 -12.47 1.39
CA LEU A 104 11.41 -13.72 0.64
C LEU A 104 9.95 -14.23 0.59
N VAL A 105 9.45 -14.48 -0.60
CA VAL A 105 8.05 -14.86 -0.87
C VAL A 105 7.73 -16.32 -0.53
N GLY A 106 8.71 -17.15 -0.15
CA GLY A 106 8.49 -18.53 0.26
C GLY A 106 7.43 -18.67 1.38
N ASP A 107 6.60 -19.70 1.35
CA ASP A 107 5.49 -19.98 2.27
C ASP A 107 4.45 -18.85 2.35
N SER A 108 4.12 -18.22 1.24
CA SER A 108 3.08 -17.20 1.13
C SER A 108 1.83 -17.74 0.44
N HIS A 109 0.67 -17.19 0.80
CA HIS A 109 -0.63 -17.58 0.25
C HIS A 109 -1.33 -16.36 -0.35
N GLN A 110 -1.90 -16.53 -1.55
CA GLN A 110 -2.64 -15.46 -2.22
C GLN A 110 -4.02 -15.26 -1.59
N ALA A 111 -4.30 -14.03 -1.16
CA ALA A 111 -5.61 -13.63 -0.66
C ALA A 111 -6.58 -13.27 -1.80
N ILE A 112 -6.09 -12.75 -2.93
CA ILE A 112 -6.90 -12.42 -4.10
C ILE A 112 -6.63 -13.45 -5.19
N GLN A 113 -7.69 -14.09 -5.66
CA GLN A 113 -7.65 -15.05 -6.76
C GLN A 113 -7.94 -14.35 -8.08
N VAL A 114 -7.08 -14.55 -9.06
CA VAL A 114 -7.17 -13.90 -10.36
C VAL A 114 -7.10 -14.89 -11.50
N ASP A 115 -7.84 -14.61 -12.57
CA ASP A 115 -7.66 -15.26 -13.87
C ASP A 115 -6.63 -14.46 -14.69
N THR A 116 -5.60 -15.16 -15.12
CA THR A 116 -4.50 -14.61 -15.93
C THR A 116 -4.46 -15.17 -17.34
N ALA A 117 -5.44 -15.99 -17.73
CA ALA A 117 -5.47 -16.63 -19.05
C ALA A 117 -5.60 -15.63 -20.22
N ASN A 118 -6.07 -14.42 -19.94
CA ASN A 118 -6.18 -13.34 -20.91
C ASN A 118 -5.17 -12.22 -20.61
N THR A 119 -4.94 -11.34 -21.57
CA THR A 119 -4.07 -10.15 -21.43
C THR A 119 -4.43 -9.23 -20.25
N HIS A 120 -5.56 -9.49 -19.60
CA HIS A 120 -6.10 -8.68 -18.51
C HIS A 120 -6.43 -9.53 -17.31
N THR A 121 -5.83 -9.20 -16.18
CA THR A 121 -6.10 -9.85 -14.90
C THR A 121 -7.54 -9.55 -14.46
N ARG A 122 -8.34 -10.60 -14.27
CA ARG A 122 -9.72 -10.54 -13.80
C ARG A 122 -9.80 -11.17 -12.42
N ILE A 123 -10.46 -10.49 -11.47
CA ILE A 123 -10.69 -11.05 -10.13
C ILE A 123 -11.75 -12.16 -10.20
N LEU A 124 -11.42 -13.34 -9.68
CA LEU A 124 -12.32 -14.46 -9.48
C LEU A 124 -12.94 -14.47 -8.08
N GLY A 125 -12.17 -14.09 -7.05
CA GLY A 125 -12.59 -14.09 -5.68
C GLY A 125 -11.49 -13.64 -4.72
N TYR A 126 -11.77 -13.73 -3.42
CA TYR A 126 -10.79 -13.47 -2.37
C TYR A 126 -10.99 -14.40 -1.16
N ASN A 127 -9.94 -14.56 -0.36
CA ASN A 127 -9.96 -15.31 0.89
C ASN A 127 -9.46 -14.40 2.02
N ILE A 128 -10.23 -14.31 3.11
CA ILE A 128 -9.91 -13.50 4.30
C ILE A 128 -9.56 -14.35 5.52
N ASP A 129 -9.58 -15.67 5.40
CA ASP A 129 -9.41 -16.61 6.49
C ASP A 129 -8.04 -17.32 6.48
N LEU A 130 -7.08 -16.84 5.68
CA LEU A 130 -5.75 -17.42 5.62
C LEU A 130 -4.99 -17.15 6.93
N ASN A 131 -4.79 -18.19 7.74
CA ASN A 131 -3.94 -18.11 8.92
C ASN A 131 -2.49 -18.49 8.55
N ALA A 132 -1.88 -17.73 7.67
CA ALA A 132 -0.55 -17.97 7.13
C ALA A 132 0.47 -16.98 7.71
N ARG A 133 1.75 -17.38 7.75
CA ARG A 133 2.83 -16.47 8.16
C ARG A 133 2.92 -15.25 7.23
N LYS A 134 2.67 -15.45 5.93
CA LYS A 134 2.65 -14.40 4.92
C LYS A 134 1.42 -14.54 4.04
N VAL A 135 0.74 -13.44 3.83
CA VAL A 135 -0.39 -13.32 2.91
C VAL A 135 -0.03 -12.33 1.83
N LEU A 136 -0.27 -12.70 0.58
CA LEU A 136 -0.06 -11.84 -0.58
C LEU A 136 -1.40 -11.23 -0.99
N VAL A 137 -1.42 -9.93 -1.16
CA VAL A 137 -2.58 -9.19 -1.66
C VAL A 137 -2.20 -8.53 -2.97
N GLU A 138 -2.61 -9.15 -4.07
CA GLU A 138 -2.42 -8.59 -5.40
C GLU A 138 -3.24 -7.32 -5.57
N ILE A 139 -2.68 -6.34 -6.29
CA ILE A 139 -3.37 -5.12 -6.72
C ILE A 139 -3.18 -4.91 -8.23
N PRO A 140 -4.04 -4.15 -8.90
CA PRO A 140 -3.89 -3.88 -10.32
C PRO A 140 -2.55 -3.24 -10.64
N ARG A 141 -1.96 -3.63 -11.77
CA ARG A 141 -0.74 -2.99 -12.27
C ARG A 141 -0.97 -1.50 -12.57
N ASP A 142 -2.11 -1.19 -13.20
CA ASP A 142 -2.56 0.18 -13.46
C ASP A 142 -4.09 0.25 -13.30
N ILE A 143 -4.54 0.73 -12.15
CA ILE A 143 -5.96 0.87 -11.84
C ILE A 143 -6.61 2.01 -12.65
N VAL A 144 -5.84 3.02 -13.05
CA VAL A 144 -6.36 4.14 -13.81
C VAL A 144 -6.67 3.71 -15.24
N GLU A 145 -5.76 2.97 -15.88
CA GLU A 145 -5.98 2.36 -17.18
C GLU A 145 -7.15 1.35 -17.12
N LEU A 146 -7.18 0.49 -16.10
CA LEU A 146 -8.25 -0.48 -15.92
C LEU A 146 -9.62 0.20 -15.78
N LYS A 147 -9.70 1.29 -14.99
CA LYS A 147 -10.92 2.08 -14.80
C LYS A 147 -11.42 2.69 -16.11
N ALA A 148 -10.53 3.21 -16.92
CA ALA A 148 -10.90 3.80 -18.21
C ALA A 148 -11.44 2.76 -19.21
N ARG A 149 -10.93 1.52 -19.15
CA ARG A 149 -11.29 0.45 -20.07
C ARG A 149 -12.44 -0.43 -19.58
N ASN A 150 -12.46 -0.76 -18.29
CA ASN A 150 -13.47 -1.62 -17.65
C ASN A 150 -13.76 -1.13 -16.23
N PRO A 151 -14.68 -0.13 -16.07
CA PRO A 151 -15.02 0.45 -14.79
C PRO A 151 -15.56 -0.55 -13.77
N GLU A 152 -16.31 -1.56 -14.22
CA GLU A 152 -16.90 -2.59 -13.35
C GLU A 152 -15.81 -3.48 -12.73
N GLU A 153 -14.86 -3.94 -13.53
CA GLU A 153 -13.75 -4.74 -13.02
C GLU A 153 -12.84 -3.90 -12.11
N ALA A 154 -12.62 -2.65 -12.45
CA ALA A 154 -11.86 -1.74 -11.61
C ALA A 154 -12.54 -1.47 -10.25
N LEU A 155 -13.87 -1.33 -10.23
CA LEU A 155 -14.65 -1.23 -8.99
C LEU A 155 -14.56 -2.53 -8.16
N LYS A 156 -14.59 -3.68 -8.79
CA LYS A 156 -14.37 -4.98 -8.14
C LYS A 156 -13.03 -5.03 -7.42
N TRP A 157 -11.95 -4.60 -8.09
CA TRP A 157 -10.64 -4.49 -7.47
C TRP A 157 -10.66 -3.60 -6.24
N ARG A 158 -11.32 -2.44 -6.30
CA ARG A 158 -11.47 -1.52 -5.15
C ARG A 158 -12.15 -2.22 -3.98
N LEU A 159 -13.30 -2.84 -4.22
CA LEU A 159 -14.12 -3.43 -3.17
C LEU A 159 -13.45 -4.67 -2.56
N PHE A 160 -12.89 -5.55 -3.38
CA PHE A 160 -12.26 -6.78 -2.88
C PHE A 160 -10.98 -6.49 -2.10
N THR A 161 -10.13 -5.59 -2.60
CA THR A 161 -8.94 -5.17 -1.84
C THR A 161 -9.30 -4.48 -0.54
N ARG A 162 -10.38 -3.69 -0.49
CA ARG A 162 -10.91 -3.11 0.75
C ARG A 162 -11.24 -4.18 1.78
N GLU A 163 -12.04 -5.17 1.42
CA GLU A 163 -12.45 -6.24 2.34
C GLU A 163 -11.24 -7.06 2.80
N VAL A 164 -10.34 -7.40 1.90
CA VAL A 164 -9.11 -8.13 2.23
C VAL A 164 -8.23 -7.35 3.20
N PHE A 165 -7.92 -6.07 2.91
CA PHE A 165 -7.08 -5.28 3.82
C PHE A 165 -7.74 -5.08 5.19
N LYS A 166 -9.03 -4.76 5.24
CA LYS A 166 -9.75 -4.58 6.52
C LYS A 166 -9.71 -5.85 7.36
N ALA A 167 -10.00 -7.01 6.75
CA ALA A 167 -10.00 -8.29 7.45
C ALA A 167 -8.61 -8.65 8.01
N TYR A 168 -7.57 -8.57 7.18
CA TYR A 168 -6.22 -8.92 7.64
C TYR A 168 -5.65 -7.92 8.64
N PHE A 169 -5.90 -6.63 8.48
CA PHE A 169 -5.46 -5.64 9.47
C PHE A 169 -6.17 -5.84 10.82
N ALA A 170 -7.48 -6.15 10.81
CA ALA A 170 -8.21 -6.50 12.01
C ALA A 170 -7.69 -7.79 12.68
N ALA A 171 -7.18 -8.75 11.89
CA ALA A 171 -6.54 -9.97 12.35
C ALA A 171 -5.05 -9.78 12.78
N GLY A 172 -4.57 -8.52 12.86
CA GLY A 172 -3.23 -8.18 13.33
C GLY A 172 -2.11 -8.28 12.29
N TYR A 173 -2.46 -8.43 11.02
CA TYR A 173 -1.45 -8.35 9.95
C TYR A 173 -1.08 -6.89 9.64
N THR A 174 0.14 -6.74 9.18
CA THR A 174 0.71 -5.46 8.70
C THR A 174 1.26 -5.70 7.30
N ALA A 175 0.96 -4.81 6.36
CA ALA A 175 1.62 -4.81 5.06
C ALA A 175 3.03 -4.24 5.22
N VAL A 176 4.03 -5.06 4.97
CA VAL A 176 5.44 -4.80 5.28
C VAL A 176 6.33 -4.66 4.05
N ASP A 177 5.91 -5.20 2.90
CA ASP A 177 6.62 -5.06 1.64
C ASP A 177 5.65 -5.07 0.44
N LEU A 178 6.16 -4.72 -0.73
CA LEU A 178 5.48 -4.90 -2.01
C LEU A 178 6.46 -5.56 -2.98
N VAL A 179 6.05 -6.70 -3.51
CA VAL A 179 6.83 -7.51 -4.44
C VAL A 179 6.11 -7.64 -5.78
N TYR A 180 6.87 -7.96 -6.82
CA TYR A 180 6.29 -8.25 -8.14
C TYR A 180 6.42 -9.75 -8.42
N ILE A 181 5.30 -10.40 -8.71
CA ILE A 181 5.21 -11.80 -9.13
C ILE A 181 4.65 -11.82 -10.54
N ASP A 182 5.40 -12.30 -11.49
CA ASP A 182 5.06 -12.27 -12.92
C ASP A 182 4.64 -10.86 -13.42
N GLY A 183 5.35 -9.84 -12.94
CA GLY A 183 5.09 -8.44 -13.27
C GLY A 183 3.85 -7.83 -12.59
N ARG A 184 3.20 -8.55 -11.67
CA ARG A 184 2.01 -8.13 -10.94
C ARG A 184 2.36 -7.72 -9.51
N PRO A 185 1.96 -6.51 -9.06
CA PRO A 185 2.29 -6.01 -7.73
C PRO A 185 1.47 -6.70 -6.65
N ASN A 186 2.14 -7.17 -5.61
CA ASN A 186 1.56 -7.84 -4.47
C ASN A 186 2.08 -7.24 -3.17
N TYR A 187 1.19 -6.79 -2.30
CA TYR A 187 1.56 -6.51 -0.92
C TYR A 187 1.89 -7.79 -0.18
N VAL A 188 2.92 -7.74 0.65
CA VAL A 188 3.26 -8.82 1.60
C VAL A 188 2.73 -8.42 2.97
N LEU A 189 1.73 -9.14 3.45
CA LEU A 189 1.18 -8.98 4.78
C LEU A 189 1.76 -10.03 5.73
N SER A 190 2.12 -9.63 6.95
CA SER A 190 2.57 -10.55 8.00
C SER A 190 2.25 -10.00 9.38
N ARG A 191 2.17 -10.88 10.38
CA ARG A 191 2.06 -10.47 11.79
C ARG A 191 3.46 -10.13 12.30
N VAL A 192 3.71 -8.83 12.48
CA VAL A 192 4.98 -8.30 12.98
C VAL A 192 4.73 -7.37 14.16
N ALA A 193 5.63 -7.36 15.12
CA ALA A 193 5.60 -6.41 16.21
C ALA A 193 5.97 -5.02 15.69
N ILE A 194 4.99 -4.14 15.58
CA ILE A 194 5.15 -2.72 15.24
C ILE A 194 4.75 -1.91 16.46
N PRO A 195 5.52 -0.87 16.85
CA PRO A 195 5.15 0.00 17.97
C PRO A 195 3.75 0.59 17.79
N GLN A 196 3.07 0.89 18.88
CA GLN A 196 1.78 1.57 18.81
C GLN A 196 1.98 2.97 18.25
N ASN A 197 1.09 3.39 17.37
CA ASN A 197 1.07 4.75 16.86
C ASN A 197 -0.13 5.52 17.43
N VAL A 198 -0.04 6.85 17.41
CA VAL A 198 -1.08 7.76 17.91
C VAL A 198 -2.09 8.17 16.82
N PHE A 199 -2.04 7.58 15.63
CA PHE A 199 -2.88 7.93 14.47
C PHE A 199 -3.98 6.91 14.17
N THR A 200 -4.19 5.95 15.05
CA THR A 200 -5.26 4.92 14.95
C THR A 200 -6.55 5.41 15.59
#